data_91cd96cafff9bd5b9d9b2d8e92949ff0
#
_entry.id   91cd96cafff9bd5b9d9b2d8e92949ff0
#
_cell.length_a   1.000
_cell.length_b   1.000
_cell.length_c   1.000
_cell.angle_alpha   90.00
_cell.angle_beta   90.00
_cell.angle_gamma   90.00
#
_symmetry.space_group_name_H-M   'P 1'
#
loop_
_entity.id
_entity.type
_entity.pdbx_description
1 polymer ?
#
loop_
_entity_poly.entity_id
_entity_poly.type
_entity_poly.pdbx_seq_one_letter_code
_entity_poly.pdbx_strand_id
1 'polypeptide(L)'
;MDREYLQKALSFFNTDKSQWYGWKKYNEDGSVIPNNQRMCYDCLILNDDSATMPTEAEVNAKIEELKQEEVDKETKKQSAKSKLEALGLTTEEIKEAFGI
;
A
#
# COMPACT_ATOMS: atom_id res chain seq x y z
N MET A 1 8.06 -8.01 4.83
CA MET A 1 6.95 -7.38 4.09
C MET A 1 6.61 -6.05 4.75
N ASP A 2 6.39 -5.02 3.97
CA ASP A 2 6.17 -3.66 4.45
C ASP A 2 4.73 -3.50 4.96
N ARG A 3 4.58 -3.16 6.25
CA ARG A 3 3.26 -3.04 6.90
C ARG A 3 2.41 -1.91 6.31
N GLU A 4 3.02 -0.80 5.94
CA GLU A 4 2.31 0.37 5.40
C GLU A 4 1.60 0.04 4.09
N TYR A 5 2.20 -0.82 3.29
CA TYR A 5 1.66 -1.22 2.00
C TYR A 5 0.87 -2.51 2.03
N LEU A 6 1.01 -3.33 3.08
CA LEU A 6 0.36 -4.63 3.16
C LEU A 6 -1.17 -4.54 3.12
N GLN A 7 -1.77 -3.74 4.00
CA GLN A 7 -3.21 -3.55 4.01
C GLN A 7 -3.70 -2.92 2.71
N LYS A 8 -2.95 -1.95 2.19
CA LYS A 8 -3.28 -1.29 0.93
C LYS A 8 -3.24 -2.28 -0.25
N ALA A 9 -2.22 -3.13 -0.29
CA ALA A 9 -2.10 -4.18 -1.30
C ALA A 9 -3.26 -5.17 -1.20
N LEU A 10 -3.62 -5.62 0.00
CA LEU A 10 -4.72 -6.55 0.22
C LEU A 10 -6.07 -6.00 -0.26
N SER A 11 -6.26 -4.69 -0.24
CA SER A 11 -7.48 -4.06 -0.72
C SER A 11 -7.71 -4.21 -2.23
N PHE A 12 -6.69 -4.57 -2.99
CA PHE A 12 -6.78 -4.83 -4.44
C PHE A 12 -7.14 -6.26 -4.79
N PHE A 13 -7.19 -7.15 -3.79
CA PHE A 13 -7.64 -8.53 -3.96
C PHE A 13 -9.07 -8.66 -3.48
N ASN A 14 -9.86 -9.55 -4.11
CA ASN A 14 -11.26 -9.78 -3.75
C ASN A 14 -12.06 -8.47 -3.60
N THR A 15 -11.95 -7.58 -4.58
CA THR A 15 -12.52 -6.22 -4.53
C THR A 15 -14.05 -6.19 -4.43
N ASP A 16 -14.72 -7.28 -4.81
CA ASP A 16 -16.17 -7.47 -4.69
C ASP A 16 -16.61 -7.86 -3.27
N LYS A 17 -15.65 -8.08 -2.36
CA LYS A 17 -15.89 -8.52 -0.99
C LYS A 17 -15.23 -7.57 -0.01
N SER A 18 -15.99 -7.05 0.94
CA SER A 18 -15.45 -6.23 2.03
C SER A 18 -15.03 -7.13 3.19
N GLN A 19 -13.97 -6.74 3.89
CA GLN A 19 -13.49 -7.45 5.10
C GLN A 19 -13.25 -8.95 4.87
N TRP A 20 -12.73 -9.30 3.69
CA TRP A 20 -12.50 -10.70 3.33
C TRP A 20 -11.33 -11.34 4.08
N TYR A 21 -10.45 -10.55 4.69
CA TYR A 21 -9.27 -11.02 5.41
C TYR A 21 -9.25 -10.56 6.86
N GLY A 22 -8.47 -11.24 7.68
CA GLY A 22 -8.22 -10.89 9.06
C GLY A 22 -6.83 -11.34 9.46
N TRP A 23 -6.52 -11.20 10.74
CA TRP A 23 -5.21 -11.54 11.31
C TRP A 23 -5.36 -12.60 12.40
N LYS A 24 -4.48 -13.60 12.39
CA LYS A 24 -4.40 -14.57 13.48
C LYS A 24 -4.08 -13.84 14.79
N LYS A 25 -4.75 -14.24 15.85
CA LYS A 25 -4.52 -13.71 17.20
C LYS A 25 -3.68 -14.64 18.05
N TYR A 26 -3.62 -15.93 17.70
CA TYR A 26 -2.98 -16.99 18.47
C TYR A 26 -2.07 -17.82 17.57
N ASN A 27 -0.94 -18.28 18.16
CA ASN A 27 -0.08 -19.26 17.52
C ASN A 27 -0.71 -20.66 17.60
N GLU A 28 -0.13 -21.62 16.89
CA GLU A 28 -0.60 -23.02 16.90
C GLU A 28 -0.57 -23.65 18.31
N ASP A 29 0.37 -23.21 19.16
CA ASP A 29 0.50 -23.67 20.54
C ASP A 29 -0.49 -22.99 21.50
N GLY A 30 -1.33 -22.08 21.01
CA GLY A 30 -2.32 -21.34 21.79
C GLY A 30 -1.81 -20.04 22.42
N SER A 31 -0.53 -19.70 22.26
CA SER A 31 0.01 -18.45 22.77
C SER A 31 -0.48 -17.26 21.96
N VAL A 32 -0.63 -16.09 22.62
CA VAL A 32 -1.12 -14.86 21.96
C VAL A 32 -0.02 -14.25 21.10
N ILE A 33 -0.35 -13.91 19.85
CA ILE A 33 0.54 -13.16 18.97
C ILE A 33 0.47 -11.68 19.37
N PRO A 34 1.60 -11.01 19.68
CA PRO A 34 1.59 -9.58 19.98
C PRO A 34 0.99 -8.74 18.85
N ASN A 35 0.28 -7.65 19.17
CA ASN A 35 -0.36 -6.79 18.20
C ASN A 35 0.60 -6.28 17.11
N ASN A 36 1.84 -5.98 17.49
CA ASN A 36 2.85 -5.47 16.55
C ASN A 36 3.41 -6.56 15.62
N GLN A 37 3.05 -7.83 15.82
CA GLN A 37 3.49 -8.96 15.01
C GLN A 37 2.36 -9.59 14.18
N ARG A 38 1.12 -9.13 14.33
CA ARG A 38 -0.04 -9.71 13.64
C ARG A 38 -0.16 -9.27 12.18
N MET A 39 0.29 -8.08 11.85
CA MET A 39 0.16 -7.52 10.51
C MET A 39 1.28 -8.01 9.59
N CYS A 40 1.20 -9.30 9.20
CA CYS A 40 2.12 -9.91 8.25
C CYS A 40 1.39 -11.01 7.47
N TYR A 41 1.97 -11.43 6.34
CA TYR A 41 1.36 -12.45 5.51
C TYR A 41 1.12 -13.77 6.25
N ASP A 42 2.05 -14.17 7.10
CA ASP A 42 1.94 -15.42 7.86
C ASP A 42 0.75 -15.45 8.83
N CYS A 43 0.29 -14.28 9.26
CA CYS A 43 -0.87 -14.14 10.14
C CYS A 43 -2.17 -13.89 9.36
N LEU A 44 -2.11 -13.79 8.05
CA LEU A 44 -3.28 -13.52 7.21
C LEU A 44 -4.22 -14.72 7.18
N ILE A 45 -5.51 -14.47 7.43
CA ILE A 45 -6.58 -15.47 7.37
C ILE A 45 -7.73 -14.96 6.51
N LEU A 46 -8.51 -15.88 5.94
CA LEU A 46 -9.74 -15.54 5.24
C LEU A 46 -10.91 -15.45 6.21
N ASN A 47 -11.60 -14.31 6.21
CA ASN A 47 -12.87 -14.14 6.93
C ASN A 47 -14.07 -14.55 6.08
N ASP A 48 -13.92 -14.53 4.77
CA ASP A 48 -14.96 -14.91 3.80
C ASP A 48 -14.47 -16.14 3.03
N ASP A 49 -15.17 -17.27 3.19
CA ASP A 49 -14.83 -18.53 2.54
C ASP A 49 -14.91 -18.46 1.02
N SER A 50 -15.69 -17.53 0.49
CA SER A 50 -15.81 -17.33 -0.96
C SER A 50 -14.69 -16.49 -1.55
N ALA A 51 -13.88 -15.86 -0.73
CA ALA A 51 -12.70 -15.11 -1.15
C ALA A 51 -11.54 -16.06 -1.47
N THR A 52 -10.63 -15.61 -2.33
CA THR A 52 -9.43 -16.36 -2.67
C THR A 52 -8.22 -15.75 -1.96
N MET A 53 -7.47 -16.57 -1.24
CA MET A 53 -6.25 -16.12 -0.56
C MET A 53 -5.18 -15.82 -1.63
N PRO A 54 -4.67 -14.58 -1.71
CA PRO A 54 -3.54 -14.28 -2.59
C PRO A 54 -2.27 -14.97 -2.08
N THR A 55 -1.37 -15.32 -3.00
CA THR A 55 -0.07 -15.85 -2.61
C THR A 55 0.83 -14.75 -2.06
N GLU A 56 1.84 -15.12 -1.29
CA GLU A 56 2.82 -14.16 -0.78
C GLU A 56 3.51 -13.42 -1.93
N ALA A 57 3.84 -14.12 -3.02
CA ALA A 57 4.44 -13.53 -4.21
C ALA A 57 3.52 -12.49 -4.85
N GLU A 58 2.22 -12.76 -4.94
CA GLU A 58 1.22 -11.82 -5.47
C GLU A 58 1.12 -10.57 -4.61
N VAL A 59 1.09 -10.73 -3.29
CA VAL A 59 1.03 -9.62 -2.33
C VAL A 59 2.30 -8.77 -2.43
N ASN A 60 3.47 -9.39 -2.47
CA ASN A 60 4.74 -8.68 -2.62
C ASN A 60 4.83 -7.92 -3.94
N ALA A 61 4.37 -8.52 -5.04
CA ALA A 61 4.33 -7.86 -6.34
C ALA A 61 3.44 -6.62 -6.32
N LYS A 62 2.29 -6.70 -5.66
CA LYS A 62 1.38 -5.54 -5.52
C LYS A 62 2.02 -4.46 -4.65
N ILE A 63 2.70 -4.81 -3.57
CA ILE A 63 3.41 -3.86 -2.71
C ILE A 63 4.47 -3.11 -3.52
N GLU A 64 5.28 -3.81 -4.31
CA GLU A 64 6.29 -3.18 -5.16
C GLU A 64 5.67 -2.27 -6.22
N GLU A 65 4.56 -2.68 -6.81
CA GLU A 65 3.80 -1.85 -7.76
C GLU A 65 3.33 -0.55 -7.11
N LEU A 66 2.78 -0.61 -5.90
CA LEU A 66 2.32 0.57 -5.17
C LEU A 66 3.47 1.51 -4.82
N LYS A 67 4.61 0.97 -4.41
CA LYS A 67 5.82 1.77 -4.14
C LYS A 67 6.31 2.46 -5.41
N GLN A 68 6.32 1.76 -6.53
CA GLN A 68 6.75 2.31 -7.81
C GLN A 68 5.81 3.43 -8.29
N GLU A 69 4.50 3.29 -8.10
CA GLU A 69 3.53 4.33 -8.42
C GLU A 69 3.77 5.61 -7.62
N GLU A 70 4.12 5.49 -6.34
CA GLU A 70 4.45 6.65 -5.50
C GLU A 70 5.71 7.35 -5.98
N VAL A 71 6.76 6.60 -6.34
CA VAL A 71 8.00 7.14 -6.91
C VAL A 71 7.71 7.86 -8.24
N ASP A 72 6.90 7.25 -9.10
CA ASP A 72 6.52 7.82 -10.40
C ASP A 72 5.75 9.14 -10.23
N LYS A 73 4.83 9.21 -9.28
CA LYS A 73 4.10 10.45 -8.96
C LYS A 73 5.04 11.56 -8.51
N GLU A 74 5.96 11.26 -7.63
CA GLU A 74 6.94 12.22 -7.13
C GLU A 74 7.86 12.70 -8.25
N THR A 75 8.33 11.80 -9.10
CA THR A 75 9.16 12.13 -10.27
C THR A 75 8.43 13.06 -11.23
N LYS A 76 7.15 12.79 -11.51
CA LYS A 76 6.33 13.65 -12.37
C LYS A 76 6.14 15.04 -11.78
N LYS A 77 5.90 15.16 -10.49
CA LYS A 77 5.80 16.44 -9.79
C LYS A 77 7.09 17.23 -9.90
N GLN A 78 8.23 16.62 -9.66
CA GLN A 78 9.54 17.25 -9.76
C GLN A 78 9.84 17.72 -11.17
N SER A 79 9.56 16.92 -12.19
CA SER A 79 9.72 17.28 -13.59
C SER A 79 8.86 18.48 -14.00
N ALA A 80 7.58 18.48 -13.61
CA ALA A 80 6.66 19.58 -13.89
C ALA A 80 7.12 20.87 -13.23
N LYS A 81 7.53 20.79 -11.96
CA LYS A 81 8.04 21.94 -11.21
C LYS A 81 9.29 22.52 -11.84
N SER A 82 10.25 21.68 -12.26
CA SER A 82 11.48 22.12 -12.93
C SER A 82 11.19 22.82 -14.25
N LYS A 83 10.25 22.31 -15.03
CA LYS A 83 9.83 22.92 -16.29
C LYS A 83 9.21 24.30 -16.08
N LEU A 84 8.38 24.45 -15.06
CA LEU A 84 7.74 25.73 -14.72
C LEU A 84 8.75 26.74 -14.21
N GLU A 85 9.73 26.32 -13.43
CA GLU A 85 10.84 27.17 -12.98
C GLU A 85 11.67 27.67 -14.16
N ALA A 86 11.91 26.83 -15.17
CA ALA A 86 12.62 27.19 -16.39
C ALA A 86 11.86 28.25 -17.22
N LEU A 87 10.53 28.35 -17.06
CA LEU A 87 9.70 29.38 -17.68
C LEU A 87 9.71 30.71 -16.91
N GLY A 88 10.46 30.79 -15.80
CA GLY A 88 10.58 32.01 -15.00
C GLY A 88 9.58 32.16 -13.88
N LEU A 89 8.84 31.10 -13.54
CA LEU A 89 7.92 31.12 -12.41
C LEU A 89 8.66 30.87 -11.10
N THR A 90 8.23 31.56 -10.04
CA THR A 90 8.76 31.33 -8.69
C THR A 90 8.15 30.07 -8.08
N THR A 91 8.81 29.53 -7.04
CA THR A 91 8.26 28.38 -6.31
C THR A 91 6.89 28.68 -5.70
N GLU A 92 6.68 29.91 -5.21
CA GLU A 92 5.37 30.32 -4.66
C GLU A 92 4.29 30.36 -5.73
N GLU A 93 4.58 30.91 -6.91
CA GLU A 93 3.66 30.95 -8.02
C GLU A 93 3.26 29.55 -8.48
N ILE A 94 4.21 28.64 -8.52
CA ILE A 94 3.97 27.22 -8.87
C ILE A 94 3.08 26.57 -7.82
N LYS A 95 3.33 26.79 -6.54
CA LYS A 95 2.52 26.24 -5.43
C LYS A 95 1.07 26.74 -5.49
N GLU A 96 0.87 28.02 -5.74
CA GLU A 96 -0.47 28.58 -5.86
C GLU A 96 -1.22 28.00 -7.05
N ALA A 97 -0.55 27.84 -8.19
CA ALA A 97 -1.16 27.32 -9.40
C ALA A 97 -1.56 25.83 -9.28
N PHE A 98 -0.80 25.02 -8.54
CA PHE A 98 -1.00 23.58 -8.45
C PHE A 98 -1.43 23.08 -7.07
N GLY A 99 -1.51 23.96 -6.08
CA GLY A 99 -1.92 23.58 -4.71
C GLY A 99 -0.93 22.68 -3.99
N ILE A 100 0.35 22.78 -4.31
CA ILE A 100 1.41 21.93 -3.76
C ILE A 100 2.37 22.67 -2.84
#